data_0231278a9d8b15ad78dc2677a774bd6e
#
_entry.id   0231278a9d8b15ad78dc2677a774bd6e
#
_cell.length_a   1.000
_cell.length_b   1.000
_cell.length_c   1.000
_cell.angle_alpha   90.00
_cell.angle_beta   90.00
_cell.angle_gamma   90.00
#
_symmetry.space_group_name_H-M   'P 1'
#
loop_
_entity.id
_entity.type
_entity.pdbx_description
1 polymer ?
#
loop_
_entity_poly.entity_id
_entity_poly.type
_entity_poly.pdbx_seq_one_letter_code
_entity_poly.pdbx_strand_id
1 'polypeptide(L)'
;MQATSCASLEAYDSERPRVDRDQAVKPMPSLSIRRITGREELSLFSRLPYVLDEELADDLVQGRRRPEWMWVAVLGDRLLARAAWWGRQGDATPVVLDVLDVDDSLPAPDRIDIGVRLLRTAMAATLPNGSPPPEYSRLIPPDWRDGTTSRRIVEDRMVILERTGARLFVERLRLEWRPGTPIPEPSGRLTFRPPHNHPEMAALMTRALDGTLDAHSRHSLTRMSADAVATRHYEDELARYPSPKEWWRVAMLPDAEPVGFVIPAHNGYNAIIAYIAVLPEHRGKRYVDDILAEGTRVLARQNIPRVRASTDLGNVPMAHAFERAGYIDFGREINMTWT
;
A
#
# COMPACT_ATOMS: atom_id res chain seq x y z
N MET A 1 -83.44 -52.30 -36.15
CA MET A 1 -82.81 -52.91 -37.38
C MET A 1 -81.31 -52.66 -37.28
N GLN A 2 -80.57 -53.73 -37.30
CA GLN A 2 -79.10 -53.87 -37.57
C GLN A 2 -78.18 -53.23 -36.52
N ALA A 3 -77.56 -53.89 -35.67
CA ALA A 3 -76.64 -55.04 -35.70
C ALA A 3 -75.23 -54.65 -36.14
N THR A 4 -74.27 -55.05 -35.28
CA THR A 4 -72.84 -55.37 -35.49
C THR A 4 -71.86 -54.20 -35.36
N SER A 5 -70.73 -54.31 -34.74
CA SER A 5 -69.79 -55.43 -34.56
C SER A 5 -68.74 -55.03 -33.48
N CYS A 6 -68.37 -56.06 -32.76
CA CYS A 6 -67.25 -56.02 -31.78
C CYS A 6 -65.94 -56.02 -32.55
N ALA A 7 -64.99 -55.16 -32.21
CA ALA A 7 -63.59 -55.27 -32.63
C ALA A 7 -62.66 -55.02 -31.48
N SER A 8 -61.78 -55.97 -31.31
CA SER A 8 -60.80 -56.19 -30.26
C SER A 8 -59.82 -55.00 -30.07
N LEU A 9 -59.60 -54.59 -28.85
CA LEU A 9 -58.51 -53.72 -28.49
C LEU A 9 -57.26 -54.52 -28.07
N GLU A 10 -56.30 -54.57 -29.00
CA GLU A 10 -54.96 -55.04 -28.70
C GLU A 10 -54.28 -54.02 -27.74
N ALA A 11 -53.70 -54.56 -26.68
CA ALA A 11 -52.91 -53.79 -25.71
C ALA A 11 -51.57 -53.36 -26.32
N TYR A 12 -51.37 -52.07 -26.51
CA TYR A 12 -50.07 -51.49 -26.81
C TYR A 12 -49.32 -51.24 -25.51
N ASP A 13 -48.35 -52.11 -25.23
CA ASP A 13 -47.43 -51.98 -24.11
C ASP A 13 -46.37 -50.92 -24.49
N SER A 14 -46.53 -49.66 -23.99
CA SER A 14 -45.58 -48.61 -24.16
C SER A 14 -44.51 -48.68 -23.09
N GLU A 15 -43.36 -49.21 -23.42
CA GLU A 15 -42.12 -49.06 -22.65
C GLU A 15 -41.82 -47.58 -22.45
N ARG A 16 -42.06 -47.09 -21.22
CA ARG A 16 -41.53 -45.76 -20.80
C ARG A 16 -40.03 -45.89 -20.58
N PRO A 17 -39.17 -45.01 -21.20
CA PRO A 17 -37.76 -45.02 -20.90
C PRO A 17 -37.53 -44.75 -19.40
N ARG A 18 -36.77 -45.60 -18.75
CA ARG A 18 -36.27 -45.40 -17.37
C ARG A 18 -35.38 -44.14 -17.40
N VAL A 19 -35.86 -43.07 -16.81
CA VAL A 19 -35.05 -41.89 -16.52
C VAL A 19 -34.07 -42.31 -15.40
N ASP A 20 -32.83 -42.40 -15.78
CA ASP A 20 -31.70 -42.66 -14.90
C ASP A 20 -31.63 -41.50 -13.86
N ARG A 21 -32.05 -41.80 -12.62
CA ARG A 21 -32.14 -40.80 -11.53
C ARG A 21 -30.83 -40.57 -10.77
N ASP A 22 -29.70 -41.04 -11.32
CA ASP A 22 -28.38 -40.94 -10.69
C ASP A 22 -27.41 -40.00 -11.39
N GLN A 23 -27.91 -38.95 -12.02
CA GLN A 23 -27.03 -37.79 -12.25
C GLN A 23 -27.02 -36.97 -10.95
N ALA A 24 -26.02 -37.26 -10.10
CA ALA A 24 -25.71 -36.41 -8.96
C ALA A 24 -25.56 -34.94 -9.44
N VAL A 25 -26.56 -34.11 -9.13
CA VAL A 25 -26.52 -32.66 -9.40
C VAL A 25 -25.30 -32.14 -8.65
N LYS A 26 -24.21 -31.82 -9.36
CA LYS A 26 -23.07 -31.13 -8.77
C LYS A 26 -23.61 -29.89 -8.07
N PRO A 27 -23.38 -29.73 -6.76
CA PRO A 27 -23.85 -28.55 -6.06
C PRO A 27 -23.32 -27.31 -6.76
N MET A 28 -24.18 -26.33 -7.02
CA MET A 28 -23.77 -25.06 -7.60
C MET A 28 -22.64 -24.48 -6.71
N PRO A 29 -21.54 -24.04 -7.28
CA PRO A 29 -20.45 -23.50 -6.50
C PRO A 29 -20.97 -22.29 -5.69
N SER A 30 -20.79 -22.35 -4.36
CA SER A 30 -21.10 -21.23 -3.47
C SER A 30 -19.88 -20.35 -3.27
N LEU A 31 -20.09 -19.06 -3.09
CA LEU A 31 -19.01 -18.11 -2.76
C LEU A 31 -18.38 -18.51 -1.43
N SER A 32 -17.09 -18.85 -1.45
CA SER A 32 -16.28 -19.13 -0.28
C SER A 32 -15.34 -17.97 0.02
N ILE A 33 -15.38 -17.46 1.25
CA ILE A 33 -14.44 -16.43 1.74
C ILE A 33 -13.58 -17.09 2.82
N ARG A 34 -12.26 -17.14 2.59
CA ARG A 34 -11.33 -17.82 3.47
C ARG A 34 -9.92 -17.24 3.42
N ARG A 35 -9.09 -17.62 4.37
CA ARG A 35 -7.65 -17.41 4.30
C ARG A 35 -7.02 -18.33 3.26
N ILE A 36 -5.85 -17.95 2.75
CA ILE A 36 -5.02 -18.90 2.02
C ILE A 36 -4.46 -19.94 2.99
N THR A 37 -4.15 -21.13 2.50
CA THR A 37 -3.60 -22.24 3.31
C THR A 37 -2.09 -22.10 3.50
N GLY A 38 -1.41 -21.47 2.56
CA GLY A 38 0.03 -21.26 2.60
C GLY A 38 0.59 -20.75 1.27
N ARG A 39 1.90 -20.87 1.13
CA ARG A 39 2.63 -20.40 -0.07
C ARG A 39 2.18 -21.10 -1.36
N GLU A 40 1.70 -22.31 -1.27
CA GLU A 40 1.18 -23.12 -2.39
C GLU A 40 -0.02 -22.46 -3.08
N GLU A 41 -0.77 -21.61 -2.37
CA GLU A 41 -1.89 -20.88 -2.94
C GLU A 41 -1.54 -19.48 -3.51
N LEU A 42 -0.27 -19.09 -3.53
CA LEU A 42 0.12 -17.81 -4.15
C LEU A 42 -0.24 -17.75 -5.64
N SER A 43 -0.20 -18.89 -6.36
CA SER A 43 -0.63 -18.95 -7.76
C SER A 43 -2.12 -18.64 -7.94
N LEU A 44 -2.97 -19.01 -6.98
CA LEU A 44 -4.37 -18.60 -6.93
C LEU A 44 -4.49 -17.13 -6.55
N PHE A 45 -3.79 -16.72 -5.49
CA PHE A 45 -3.86 -15.37 -4.94
C PHE A 45 -3.47 -14.30 -5.98
N SER A 46 -2.44 -14.56 -6.80
CA SER A 46 -1.93 -13.63 -7.81
C SER A 46 -2.69 -13.66 -9.16
N ARG A 47 -3.86 -14.32 -9.25
CA ARG A 47 -4.69 -14.26 -10.46
C ARG A 47 -5.35 -12.91 -10.71
N LEU A 48 -5.42 -12.06 -9.71
CA LEU A 48 -5.78 -10.64 -9.83
C LEU A 48 -4.47 -9.85 -9.70
N PRO A 49 -3.82 -9.43 -10.82
CA PRO A 49 -2.45 -8.93 -10.77
C PRO A 49 -2.35 -7.57 -10.08
N TYR A 50 -1.29 -7.41 -9.29
CA TYR A 50 -0.92 -6.17 -8.66
C TYR A 50 0.60 -6.05 -8.52
N VAL A 51 1.10 -4.82 -8.48
CA VAL A 51 2.55 -4.51 -8.48
C VAL A 51 3.33 -5.13 -7.32
N LEU A 52 2.68 -5.48 -6.20
CA LEU A 52 3.32 -6.13 -5.05
C LEU A 52 3.36 -7.66 -5.15
N ASP A 53 2.84 -8.27 -6.21
CA ASP A 53 2.78 -9.73 -6.31
C ASP A 53 4.15 -10.39 -6.33
N GLU A 54 5.18 -9.70 -6.84
CA GLU A 54 6.56 -10.18 -6.87
C GLU A 54 7.18 -10.30 -5.47
N GLU A 55 6.68 -9.55 -4.49
CA GLU A 55 7.20 -9.50 -3.11
C GLU A 55 6.54 -10.55 -2.21
N LEU A 56 5.35 -11.07 -2.55
CA LEU A 56 4.52 -11.92 -1.69
C LEU A 56 5.24 -13.19 -1.20
N ALA A 57 6.01 -13.83 -2.07
CA ALA A 57 6.70 -15.08 -1.73
C ALA A 57 7.82 -14.85 -0.71
N ASP A 58 8.60 -13.77 -0.88
CA ASP A 58 9.65 -13.38 0.05
C ASP A 58 9.04 -12.85 1.37
N ASP A 59 7.99 -12.06 1.30
CA ASP A 59 7.28 -11.57 2.48
C ASP A 59 6.75 -12.70 3.38
N LEU A 60 6.24 -13.78 2.79
CA LEU A 60 5.82 -14.97 3.55
C LEU A 60 7.03 -15.65 4.23
N VAL A 61 8.15 -15.78 3.53
CA VAL A 61 9.37 -16.37 4.09
C VAL A 61 9.93 -15.51 5.23
N GLN A 62 9.92 -14.20 5.07
CA GLN A 62 10.43 -13.26 6.06
C GLN A 62 9.44 -12.97 7.21
N GLY A 63 8.21 -13.51 7.15
CA GLY A 63 7.18 -13.27 8.16
C GLY A 63 6.61 -11.85 8.16
N ARG A 64 6.81 -11.09 7.07
CA ARG A 64 6.17 -9.78 6.84
C ARG A 64 4.72 -9.92 6.40
N ARG A 65 4.39 -11.08 5.80
CA ARG A 65 3.01 -11.54 5.59
C ARG A 65 2.85 -12.91 6.20
N ARG A 66 1.60 -13.28 6.49
CA ARG A 66 1.24 -14.60 7.04
C ARG A 66 -0.02 -15.10 6.32
N PRO A 67 -0.24 -16.40 6.17
CA PRO A 67 -1.48 -16.93 5.59
C PRO A 67 -2.73 -16.39 6.29
N GLU A 68 -2.66 -16.16 7.62
CA GLU A 68 -3.75 -15.61 8.42
C GLU A 68 -4.12 -14.17 8.05
N TRP A 69 -3.22 -13.45 7.38
CA TRP A 69 -3.40 -12.08 6.91
C TRP A 69 -3.74 -11.99 5.42
N MET A 70 -3.87 -13.12 4.73
CA MET A 70 -4.12 -13.18 3.29
C MET A 70 -5.44 -13.90 3.01
N TRP A 71 -6.37 -13.22 2.38
CA TRP A 71 -7.74 -13.67 2.21
C TRP A 71 -8.17 -13.69 0.76
N VAL A 72 -9.00 -14.66 0.42
CA VAL A 72 -9.57 -14.85 -0.92
C VAL A 72 -11.08 -15.04 -0.85
N ALA A 73 -11.78 -14.53 -1.88
CA ALA A 73 -13.14 -14.85 -2.18
C ALA A 73 -13.17 -15.65 -3.49
N VAL A 74 -13.59 -16.90 -3.44
CA VAL A 74 -13.57 -17.82 -4.59
C VAL A 74 -14.95 -18.42 -4.87
N LEU A 75 -15.24 -18.61 -6.14
CA LEU A 75 -16.42 -19.31 -6.65
C LEU A 75 -15.95 -20.50 -7.48
N GLY A 76 -15.99 -21.72 -6.91
CA GLY A 76 -15.26 -22.84 -7.50
C GLY A 76 -13.76 -22.52 -7.57
N ASP A 77 -13.18 -22.60 -8.76
CA ASP A 77 -11.76 -22.32 -9.00
C ASP A 77 -11.47 -20.85 -9.39
N ARG A 78 -12.50 -20.01 -9.49
CA ARG A 78 -12.36 -18.61 -9.88
C ARG A 78 -12.12 -17.72 -8.68
N LEU A 79 -11.01 -16.98 -8.66
CA LEU A 79 -10.76 -15.92 -7.72
C LEU A 79 -11.60 -14.69 -8.10
N LEU A 80 -12.43 -14.20 -7.18
CA LEU A 80 -13.30 -13.04 -7.38
C LEU A 80 -12.82 -11.80 -6.62
N ALA A 81 -12.15 -12.01 -5.48
CA ALA A 81 -11.53 -10.93 -4.74
C ALA A 81 -10.40 -11.46 -3.83
N ARG A 82 -9.46 -10.59 -3.49
CA ARG A 82 -8.38 -10.86 -2.53
C ARG A 82 -8.11 -9.67 -1.65
N ALA A 83 -7.61 -9.92 -0.45
CA ALA A 83 -7.10 -8.91 0.46
C ALA A 83 -5.89 -9.45 1.22
N ALA A 84 -4.88 -8.60 1.45
CA ALA A 84 -3.76 -8.97 2.30
C ALA A 84 -3.24 -7.76 3.08
N TRP A 85 -2.80 -8.05 4.28
CA TRP A 85 -2.08 -7.12 5.15
C TRP A 85 -0.59 -7.42 5.15
N TRP A 86 0.17 -6.37 5.36
CA TRP A 86 1.60 -6.42 5.60
C TRP A 86 1.90 -5.99 7.04
N GLY A 87 2.97 -6.54 7.63
CA GLY A 87 3.51 -6.15 8.92
C GLY A 87 5.02 -6.27 8.92
N ARG A 88 5.68 -5.71 9.93
CA ARG A 88 7.12 -5.89 10.08
C ARG A 88 7.41 -7.31 10.57
N GLN A 89 8.60 -7.80 10.26
CA GLN A 89 9.05 -9.08 10.81
C GLN A 89 9.00 -9.05 12.33
N GLY A 90 8.33 -10.05 12.92
CA GLY A 90 8.15 -10.17 14.37
C GLY A 90 6.92 -9.46 14.96
N ASP A 91 6.24 -8.59 14.20
CA ASP A 91 5.01 -7.95 14.68
C ASP A 91 3.90 -9.00 14.85
N ALA A 92 3.14 -8.91 15.95
CA ALA A 92 2.00 -9.79 16.20
C ALA A 92 0.76 -9.42 15.39
N THR A 93 0.64 -8.16 15.00
CA THR A 93 -0.51 -7.59 14.26
C THR A 93 -0.03 -6.92 12.97
N PRO A 94 -0.87 -6.91 11.93
CA PRO A 94 -0.53 -6.23 10.69
C PRO A 94 -0.50 -4.70 10.85
N VAL A 95 0.28 -4.04 10.00
CA VAL A 95 0.54 -2.59 10.05
C VAL A 95 -0.20 -1.84 8.94
N VAL A 96 -0.42 -2.48 7.79
CA VAL A 96 -1.06 -1.85 6.63
C VAL A 96 -1.85 -2.89 5.82
N LEU A 97 -3.01 -2.50 5.31
CA LEU A 97 -3.75 -3.22 4.27
C LEU A 97 -3.26 -2.69 2.92
N ASP A 98 -2.47 -3.46 2.19
CA ASP A 98 -1.83 -3.00 0.94
C ASP A 98 -2.23 -3.81 -0.30
N VAL A 99 -2.99 -4.87 -0.13
CA VAL A 99 -3.62 -5.61 -1.22
C VAL A 99 -5.12 -5.67 -1.00
N LEU A 100 -5.88 -5.12 -1.94
CA LEU A 100 -7.33 -5.28 -2.06
C LEU A 100 -7.69 -5.25 -3.54
N ASP A 101 -8.03 -6.39 -4.09
CA ASP A 101 -8.43 -6.54 -5.50
C ASP A 101 -9.75 -7.28 -5.63
N VAL A 102 -10.49 -6.93 -6.66
CA VAL A 102 -11.70 -7.62 -7.10
C VAL A 102 -11.59 -7.93 -8.60
N ASP A 103 -12.30 -8.94 -9.06
CA ASP A 103 -12.37 -9.28 -10.47
C ASP A 103 -13.12 -8.18 -11.24
N ASP A 104 -12.37 -7.34 -11.93
CA ASP A 104 -12.86 -6.17 -12.68
C ASP A 104 -13.74 -6.54 -13.87
N SER A 105 -13.82 -7.83 -14.24
CA SER A 105 -14.72 -8.32 -15.30
C SER A 105 -16.17 -8.50 -14.80
N LEU A 106 -16.39 -8.51 -13.49
CA LEU A 106 -17.73 -8.60 -12.90
C LEU A 106 -18.50 -7.28 -13.04
N PRO A 107 -19.85 -7.31 -13.07
CA PRO A 107 -20.68 -6.11 -12.92
C PRO A 107 -20.33 -5.33 -11.65
N ALA A 108 -20.44 -3.99 -11.70
CA ALA A 108 -20.06 -3.12 -10.57
C ALA A 108 -20.73 -3.47 -9.23
N PRO A 109 -22.04 -3.73 -9.15
CA PRO A 109 -22.68 -4.11 -7.89
C PRO A 109 -22.06 -5.37 -7.29
N ASP A 110 -21.87 -6.41 -8.11
CA ASP A 110 -21.41 -7.71 -7.65
C ASP A 110 -19.96 -7.67 -7.14
N ARG A 111 -19.05 -7.04 -7.90
CA ARG A 111 -17.63 -6.96 -7.49
C ARG A 111 -17.44 -6.11 -6.25
N ILE A 112 -18.22 -5.04 -6.09
CA ILE A 112 -18.16 -4.19 -4.88
C ILE A 112 -18.71 -4.96 -3.69
N ASP A 113 -19.85 -5.64 -3.81
CA ASP A 113 -20.44 -6.38 -2.70
C ASP A 113 -19.56 -7.57 -2.27
N ILE A 114 -18.93 -8.27 -3.22
CA ILE A 114 -17.95 -9.33 -2.93
C ILE A 114 -16.75 -8.73 -2.17
N GLY A 115 -16.21 -7.61 -2.63
CA GLY A 115 -15.09 -6.93 -1.98
C GLY A 115 -15.42 -6.49 -0.56
N VAL A 116 -16.60 -5.91 -0.33
CA VAL A 116 -17.08 -5.51 1.01
C VAL A 116 -17.24 -6.73 1.93
N ARG A 117 -17.84 -7.81 1.44
CA ARG A 117 -17.99 -9.06 2.21
C ARG A 117 -16.65 -9.66 2.58
N LEU A 118 -15.73 -9.75 1.60
CA LEU A 118 -14.36 -10.21 1.84
C LEU A 118 -13.69 -9.38 2.93
N LEU A 119 -13.67 -8.05 2.75
CA LEU A 119 -12.94 -7.16 3.65
C LEU A 119 -13.52 -7.19 5.07
N ARG A 120 -14.84 -7.16 5.24
CA ARG A 120 -15.48 -7.27 6.56
C ARG A 120 -15.15 -8.60 7.25
N THR A 121 -15.23 -9.72 6.52
CA THR A 121 -14.91 -11.05 7.06
C THR A 121 -13.44 -11.11 7.47
N ALA A 122 -12.56 -10.64 6.60
CA ALA A 122 -11.13 -10.67 6.82
C ALA A 122 -10.71 -9.78 8.01
N MET A 123 -11.23 -8.55 8.11
CA MET A 123 -10.98 -7.63 9.22
C MET A 123 -11.43 -8.24 10.55
N ALA A 124 -12.65 -8.77 10.62
CA ALA A 124 -13.20 -9.37 11.84
C ALA A 124 -12.37 -10.57 12.34
N ALA A 125 -11.72 -11.31 11.44
CA ALA A 125 -10.95 -12.49 11.79
C ALA A 125 -9.44 -12.24 11.98
N THR A 126 -8.92 -11.11 11.45
CA THR A 126 -7.49 -10.82 11.46
C THR A 126 -7.10 -9.78 12.50
N LEU A 127 -7.97 -8.79 12.74
CA LEU A 127 -7.66 -7.65 13.58
C LEU A 127 -8.16 -7.87 15.02
N PRO A 128 -7.44 -7.34 16.03
CA PRO A 128 -7.89 -7.40 17.42
C PRO A 128 -9.23 -6.68 17.61
N ASN A 129 -10.11 -7.24 18.41
CA ASN A 129 -11.41 -6.64 18.73
C ASN A 129 -11.24 -5.25 19.36
N GLY A 130 -11.97 -4.27 18.81
CA GLY A 130 -11.99 -2.90 19.33
C GLY A 130 -10.81 -2.02 18.88
N SER A 131 -9.86 -2.58 18.15
CA SER A 131 -8.79 -1.76 17.54
C SER A 131 -9.24 -1.21 16.19
N PRO A 132 -8.92 0.06 15.88
CA PRO A 132 -9.17 0.58 14.54
C PRO A 132 -8.36 -0.24 13.51
N PRO A 133 -8.92 -0.51 12.32
CA PRO A 133 -8.16 -1.16 11.27
C PRO A 133 -6.92 -0.35 10.89
N PRO A 134 -5.81 -1.03 10.54
CA PRO A 134 -4.64 -0.34 10.02
C PRO A 134 -4.97 0.36 8.69
N GLU A 135 -4.21 1.39 8.39
CA GLU A 135 -4.37 2.17 7.17
C GLU A 135 -4.36 1.28 5.92
N TYR A 136 -5.20 1.62 4.95
CA TYR A 136 -5.08 1.10 3.60
C TYR A 136 -4.11 1.96 2.79
N SER A 137 -3.18 1.31 2.08
CA SER A 137 -2.22 1.95 1.20
C SER A 137 -2.15 1.22 -0.14
N ARG A 138 -2.39 1.91 -1.25
CA ARG A 138 -2.35 1.31 -2.59
C ARG A 138 -1.52 2.12 -3.56
N LEU A 139 -0.58 1.45 -4.21
CA LEU A 139 0.15 2.00 -5.35
C LEU A 139 -0.71 1.94 -6.61
N ILE A 140 -0.80 3.05 -7.33
CA ILE A 140 -1.59 3.21 -8.55
C ILE A 140 -0.80 3.99 -9.61
N PRO A 141 -1.14 3.92 -10.90
CA PRO A 141 -0.49 4.72 -11.94
C PRO A 141 -0.60 6.22 -11.67
N PRO A 142 0.39 7.03 -12.10
CA PRO A 142 0.39 8.48 -11.87
C PRO A 142 -0.78 9.19 -12.58
N ASP A 143 -1.19 8.65 -13.72
CA ASP A 143 -2.27 9.13 -14.61
C ASP A 143 -3.60 8.40 -14.42
N TRP A 144 -3.82 7.79 -13.26
CA TRP A 144 -4.98 6.92 -13.01
C TRP A 144 -6.34 7.61 -13.26
N ARG A 145 -6.40 8.94 -13.18
CA ARG A 145 -7.61 9.72 -13.45
C ARG A 145 -7.91 9.95 -14.93
N ASP A 146 -6.93 9.78 -15.82
CA ASP A 146 -7.05 10.12 -17.23
C ASP A 146 -7.77 9.02 -18.03
N GLY A 147 -7.57 7.76 -17.64
CA GLY A 147 -8.21 6.60 -18.26
C GLY A 147 -9.53 6.21 -17.56
N THR A 148 -10.59 5.98 -18.31
CA THR A 148 -11.89 5.53 -17.75
C THR A 148 -11.75 4.22 -16.96
N THR A 149 -10.96 3.27 -17.48
CA THR A 149 -10.77 1.96 -16.84
C THR A 149 -9.92 2.08 -15.57
N SER A 150 -8.79 2.78 -15.62
CA SER A 150 -7.91 2.98 -14.46
C SER A 150 -8.62 3.72 -13.33
N ARG A 151 -9.37 4.78 -13.68
CA ARG A 151 -10.20 5.51 -12.73
C ARG A 151 -11.22 4.61 -12.05
N ARG A 152 -12.01 3.87 -12.82
CA ARG A 152 -13.01 2.94 -12.30
C ARG A 152 -12.38 1.90 -11.35
N ILE A 153 -11.25 1.32 -11.73
CA ILE A 153 -10.55 0.33 -10.91
C ILE A 153 -10.19 0.90 -9.53
N VAL A 154 -9.67 2.12 -9.48
CA VAL A 154 -9.30 2.78 -8.23
C VAL A 154 -10.54 3.16 -7.42
N GLU A 155 -11.53 3.79 -8.06
CA GLU A 155 -12.77 4.23 -7.42
C GLU A 155 -13.57 3.06 -6.82
N ASP A 156 -13.62 1.89 -7.51
CA ASP A 156 -14.28 0.70 -6.97
C ASP A 156 -13.64 0.22 -5.66
N ARG A 157 -12.29 0.22 -5.56
CA ARG A 157 -11.58 -0.13 -4.32
C ARG A 157 -11.87 0.89 -3.22
N MET A 158 -11.90 2.18 -3.56
CA MET A 158 -12.26 3.22 -2.60
C MET A 158 -13.70 3.04 -2.09
N VAL A 159 -14.66 2.76 -2.97
CA VAL A 159 -16.06 2.48 -2.57
C VAL A 159 -16.17 1.25 -1.67
N ILE A 160 -15.42 0.18 -1.93
CA ILE A 160 -15.37 -1.00 -1.05
C ILE A 160 -14.90 -0.58 0.35
N LEU A 161 -13.82 0.19 0.44
CA LEU A 161 -13.27 0.68 1.69
C LEU A 161 -14.23 1.63 2.41
N GLU A 162 -14.84 2.58 1.70
CA GLU A 162 -15.84 3.51 2.25
C GLU A 162 -17.06 2.78 2.83
N ARG A 163 -17.54 1.73 2.16
CA ARG A 163 -18.63 0.89 2.67
C ARG A 163 -18.25 0.07 3.93
N THR A 164 -16.96 -0.02 4.24
CA THR A 164 -16.48 -0.59 5.52
C THR A 164 -16.18 0.48 6.56
N GLY A 165 -16.40 1.77 6.25
CA GLY A 165 -16.22 2.89 7.16
C GLY A 165 -14.91 3.66 6.98
N ALA A 166 -14.07 3.29 6.00
CA ALA A 166 -12.85 4.05 5.71
C ALA A 166 -13.17 5.37 4.99
N ARG A 167 -12.24 6.31 5.03
CA ARG A 167 -12.28 7.58 4.31
C ARG A 167 -10.93 7.85 3.66
N LEU A 168 -10.94 8.53 2.52
CA LEU A 168 -9.72 9.02 1.91
C LEU A 168 -8.98 9.91 2.90
N PHE A 169 -7.73 9.56 3.15
CA PHE A 169 -6.87 10.29 4.07
C PHE A 169 -5.90 11.20 3.31
N VAL A 170 -5.10 10.63 2.43
CA VAL A 170 -4.15 11.38 1.61
C VAL A 170 -3.83 10.63 0.32
N GLU A 171 -3.54 11.38 -0.74
CA GLU A 171 -2.89 10.88 -1.95
C GLU A 171 -1.45 11.37 -1.97
N ARG A 172 -0.52 10.48 -2.28
CA ARG A 172 0.91 10.76 -2.26
C ARG A 172 1.53 10.54 -3.62
N LEU A 173 2.53 11.34 -3.94
CA LEU A 173 3.45 11.11 -5.05
C LEU A 173 4.43 9.99 -4.72
N ARG A 174 4.69 9.10 -5.68
CA ARG A 174 5.74 8.09 -5.60
C ARG A 174 6.83 8.46 -6.60
N LEU A 175 8.00 8.76 -6.07
CA LEU A 175 9.09 9.41 -6.76
C LEU A 175 10.30 8.47 -6.88
N GLU A 176 11.00 8.53 -8.00
CA GLU A 176 12.17 7.69 -8.25
C GLU A 176 13.30 8.47 -8.89
N TRP A 177 14.49 8.33 -8.35
CA TRP A 177 15.74 8.74 -8.98
C TRP A 177 16.52 7.48 -9.40
N ARG A 178 17.20 7.56 -10.56
CA ARG A 178 18.02 6.46 -11.10
C ARG A 178 19.45 6.91 -11.38
N PRO A 179 20.43 5.97 -11.24
CA PRO A 179 21.81 6.22 -11.68
C PRO A 179 21.86 6.74 -13.12
N GLY A 180 22.71 7.75 -13.34
CA GLY A 180 22.77 8.48 -14.61
C GLY A 180 21.99 9.80 -14.61
N THR A 181 21.01 9.97 -13.69
CA THR A 181 20.41 11.29 -13.46
C THR A 181 21.41 12.19 -12.74
N PRO A 182 21.71 13.39 -13.28
CA PRO A 182 22.67 14.30 -12.66
C PRO A 182 22.26 14.69 -11.23
N ILE A 183 23.20 14.64 -10.30
CA ILE A 183 23.05 15.20 -8.97
C ILE A 183 23.74 16.56 -8.96
N PRO A 184 23.05 17.65 -8.60
CA PRO A 184 23.66 18.99 -8.57
C PRO A 184 24.90 19.02 -7.70
N GLU A 185 25.93 19.75 -8.14
CA GLU A 185 27.12 19.99 -7.33
C GLU A 185 26.77 20.78 -6.05
N PRO A 186 27.53 20.61 -4.95
CA PRO A 186 27.30 21.36 -3.74
C PRO A 186 27.39 22.87 -3.99
N SER A 187 26.36 23.62 -3.58
CA SER A 187 26.30 25.08 -3.77
C SER A 187 27.29 25.86 -2.91
N GLY A 188 27.88 25.21 -1.89
CA GLY A 188 28.72 25.84 -0.89
C GLY A 188 27.97 26.62 0.19
N ARG A 189 26.62 26.74 0.10
CA ARG A 189 25.80 27.44 1.10
C ARG A 189 25.62 26.64 2.40
N LEU A 190 25.71 25.31 2.31
CA LEU A 190 25.52 24.39 3.41
C LEU A 190 26.72 23.45 3.55
N THR A 191 27.02 23.10 4.78
CA THR A 191 27.87 21.96 5.14
C THR A 191 27.01 20.82 5.69
N PHE A 192 27.51 19.59 5.60
CA PHE A 192 26.75 18.41 6.03
C PHE A 192 27.59 17.56 6.96
N ARG A 193 26.97 17.06 8.01
CA ARG A 193 27.56 16.10 8.96
C ARG A 193 26.55 15.05 9.39
N PRO A 194 26.98 13.88 9.88
CA PRO A 194 26.09 13.00 10.62
C PRO A 194 25.54 13.70 11.87
N PRO A 195 24.34 13.32 12.37
CA PRO A 195 23.87 13.74 13.68
C PRO A 195 24.81 13.25 14.77
N HIS A 196 25.02 14.04 15.81
CA HIS A 196 25.87 13.66 16.93
C HIS A 196 25.29 12.50 17.75
N ASN A 197 23.97 12.50 17.92
CA ASN A 197 23.26 11.52 18.73
C ASN A 197 21.76 11.53 18.45
N HIS A 198 21.02 10.60 19.09
CA HIS A 198 19.56 10.53 18.99
C HIS A 198 18.85 11.80 19.51
N PRO A 199 19.19 12.38 20.68
CA PRO A 199 18.55 13.61 21.16
C PRO A 199 18.64 14.78 20.18
N GLU A 200 19.76 14.98 19.50
CA GLU A 200 19.88 16.03 18.48
C GLU A 200 18.90 15.77 17.33
N MET A 201 18.84 14.54 16.84
CA MET A 201 17.95 14.21 15.73
C MET A 201 16.48 14.37 16.12
N ALA A 202 16.09 13.91 17.30
CA ALA A 202 14.74 14.08 17.83
C ALA A 202 14.36 15.57 17.98
N ALA A 203 15.25 16.40 18.47
CA ALA A 203 15.03 17.85 18.58
C ALA A 203 14.83 18.52 17.20
N LEU A 204 15.64 18.15 16.20
CA LEU A 204 15.48 18.65 14.83
C LEU A 204 14.16 18.19 14.21
N MET A 205 13.79 16.92 14.39
CA MET A 205 12.51 16.37 13.93
C MET A 205 11.34 17.10 14.61
N THR A 206 11.39 17.34 15.91
CA THR A 206 10.37 18.09 16.66
C THR A 206 10.16 19.49 16.08
N ARG A 207 11.27 20.24 15.84
CA ARG A 207 11.21 21.58 15.22
C ARG A 207 10.64 21.54 13.80
N ALA A 208 10.98 20.52 13.01
CA ALA A 208 10.53 20.38 11.63
C ALA A 208 9.01 20.14 11.52
N LEU A 209 8.36 19.65 12.57
CA LEU A 209 6.91 19.44 12.63
C LEU A 209 6.09 20.74 12.67
N ASP A 210 6.69 21.85 13.12
CA ASP A 210 6.00 23.14 13.09
C ASP A 210 5.70 23.54 11.64
N GLY A 211 4.41 23.80 11.36
CA GLY A 211 3.93 24.12 10.00
C GLY A 211 4.18 23.03 8.96
N THR A 212 4.25 21.75 9.35
CA THR A 212 4.41 20.62 8.43
C THR A 212 3.24 20.51 7.46
N LEU A 213 3.53 20.13 6.21
CA LEU A 213 2.52 19.84 5.17
C LEU A 213 2.22 18.34 5.05
N ASP A 214 2.94 17.47 5.77
CA ASP A 214 2.72 16.03 5.78
C ASP A 214 1.43 15.68 6.54
N ALA A 215 0.52 14.95 5.90
CA ALA A 215 -0.80 14.64 6.45
C ALA A 215 -0.73 13.74 7.69
N HIS A 216 0.16 12.73 7.68
CA HIS A 216 0.33 11.82 8.81
C HIS A 216 0.87 12.56 10.03
N SER A 217 1.86 13.41 9.84
CA SER A 217 2.40 14.27 10.89
C SER A 217 1.33 15.20 11.47
N ARG A 218 0.58 15.90 10.61
CA ARG A 218 -0.52 16.78 11.04
C ARG A 218 -1.59 16.03 11.84
N HIS A 219 -1.97 14.83 11.38
CA HIS A 219 -2.93 13.99 12.08
C HIS A 219 -2.40 13.56 13.46
N SER A 220 -1.14 13.15 13.54
CA SER A 220 -0.51 12.77 14.80
C SER A 220 -0.46 13.95 15.79
N LEU A 221 -0.17 15.16 15.31
CA LEU A 221 -0.14 16.39 16.11
C LEU A 221 -1.50 16.78 16.71
N THR A 222 -2.62 16.27 16.17
CA THR A 222 -3.94 16.48 16.80
C THR A 222 -4.14 15.69 18.09
N ARG A 223 -3.26 14.70 18.34
CA ARG A 223 -3.39 13.72 19.46
C ARG A 223 -2.18 13.71 20.39
N MET A 224 -1.04 14.18 19.93
CA MET A 224 0.23 14.11 20.66
C MET A 224 1.03 15.40 20.51
N SER A 225 1.93 15.69 21.46
CA SER A 225 2.91 16.76 21.33
C SER A 225 3.89 16.50 20.18
N ALA A 226 4.49 17.56 19.64
CA ALA A 226 5.48 17.43 18.56
C ALA A 226 6.68 16.55 18.97
N ASP A 227 7.12 16.65 20.21
CA ASP A 227 8.19 15.81 20.76
C ASP A 227 7.79 14.32 20.76
N ALA A 228 6.58 14.00 21.22
CA ALA A 228 6.07 12.63 21.20
C ALA A 228 5.89 12.09 19.78
N VAL A 229 5.47 12.92 18.81
CA VAL A 229 5.38 12.54 17.39
C VAL A 229 6.77 12.24 16.82
N ALA A 230 7.74 13.12 17.07
CA ALA A 230 9.11 12.95 16.60
C ALA A 230 9.77 11.69 17.19
N THR A 231 9.65 11.49 18.50
CA THR A 231 10.18 10.31 19.21
C THR A 231 9.56 9.02 18.65
N ARG A 232 8.26 8.99 18.53
CA ARG A 232 7.55 7.82 17.99
C ARG A 232 7.96 7.49 16.55
N HIS A 233 8.05 8.49 15.68
CA HIS A 233 8.51 8.30 14.30
C HIS A 233 9.94 7.75 14.25
N TYR A 234 10.81 8.30 15.11
CA TYR A 234 12.19 7.80 15.23
C TYR A 234 12.23 6.33 15.68
N GLU A 235 11.52 5.97 16.76
CA GLU A 235 11.58 4.63 17.35
C GLU A 235 10.85 3.58 16.53
N ASP A 236 9.67 3.90 16.01
CA ASP A 236 8.79 2.96 15.32
C ASP A 236 9.22 2.73 13.86
N GLU A 237 9.95 3.68 13.25
CA GLU A 237 10.33 3.58 11.85
C GLU A 237 11.82 3.78 11.62
N LEU A 238 12.36 4.99 11.86
CA LEU A 238 13.69 5.37 11.41
C LEU A 238 14.80 4.54 12.06
N ALA A 239 14.66 4.22 13.34
CA ALA A 239 15.63 3.42 14.09
C ALA A 239 15.68 1.95 13.63
N ARG A 240 14.62 1.47 12.97
CA ARG A 240 14.46 0.09 12.53
C ARG A 240 14.98 -0.19 11.14
N TYR A 241 15.36 0.83 10.37
CA TYR A 241 15.97 0.61 9.08
C TYR A 241 17.33 -0.09 9.22
N PRO A 242 17.62 -1.10 8.37
CA PRO A 242 18.88 -1.85 8.44
C PRO A 242 20.10 -1.06 7.98
N SER A 243 19.89 0.09 7.34
CA SER A 243 20.96 0.95 6.84
C SER A 243 21.70 1.70 7.95
N PRO A 244 23.01 2.00 7.74
CA PRO A 244 23.81 2.72 8.72
C PRO A 244 23.27 4.14 9.01
N LYS A 245 23.21 4.53 10.29
CA LYS A 245 22.82 5.89 10.70
C LYS A 245 23.84 6.96 10.31
N GLU A 246 25.05 6.55 9.98
CA GLU A 246 26.12 7.40 9.43
C GLU A 246 25.77 7.95 8.04
N TRP A 247 24.74 7.44 7.39
CA TRP A 247 24.22 8.01 6.15
C TRP A 247 23.39 9.27 6.37
N TRP A 248 22.83 9.45 7.55
CA TRP A 248 22.00 10.60 7.91
C TRP A 248 22.81 11.89 7.85
N ARG A 249 22.21 12.99 7.43
CA ARG A 249 22.87 14.29 7.32
C ARG A 249 22.06 15.39 7.99
N VAL A 250 22.74 16.14 8.83
CA VAL A 250 22.30 17.44 9.31
C VAL A 250 22.95 18.50 8.43
N ALA A 251 22.13 19.39 7.88
CA ALA A 251 22.56 20.52 7.06
C ALA A 251 22.79 21.74 7.95
N MET A 252 23.96 22.39 7.80
CA MET A 252 24.42 23.48 8.64
C MET A 252 24.78 24.71 7.79
N LEU A 253 24.50 25.89 8.29
CA LEU A 253 25.09 27.12 7.76
C LEU A 253 26.59 27.22 8.13
N PRO A 254 27.35 28.13 7.50
CA PRO A 254 28.78 28.34 7.83
C PRO A 254 29.06 28.71 9.29
N ASP A 255 28.12 29.35 9.97
CA ASP A 255 28.14 29.70 11.41
C ASP A 255 27.70 28.56 12.33
N ALA A 256 27.57 27.36 11.81
CA ALA A 256 27.16 26.14 12.49
C ALA A 256 25.70 26.13 12.98
N GLU A 257 24.83 26.98 12.44
CA GLU A 257 23.38 26.90 12.70
C GLU A 257 22.74 25.76 11.86
N PRO A 258 21.92 24.85 12.46
CA PRO A 258 21.23 23.81 11.72
C PRO A 258 20.07 24.37 10.89
N VAL A 259 20.02 23.99 9.62
CA VAL A 259 19.01 24.41 8.63
C VAL A 259 17.95 23.35 8.41
N GLY A 260 18.33 22.09 8.52
CA GLY A 260 17.48 20.96 8.20
C GLY A 260 18.26 19.65 8.24
N PHE A 261 17.64 18.61 7.71
CA PHE A 261 18.25 17.29 7.67
C PHE A 261 17.68 16.44 6.54
N VAL A 262 18.40 15.37 6.20
CA VAL A 262 17.91 14.28 5.36
C VAL A 262 18.33 12.94 5.95
N ILE A 263 17.44 11.96 5.86
CA ILE A 263 17.64 10.58 6.30
C ILE A 263 17.60 9.65 5.09
N PRO A 264 18.76 9.44 4.43
CA PRO A 264 18.92 8.36 3.48
C PRO A 264 18.91 7.02 4.21
N ALA A 265 18.16 6.05 3.68
CA ALA A 265 18.02 4.74 4.32
C ALA A 265 17.80 3.64 3.27
N HIS A 266 17.77 2.38 3.74
CA HIS A 266 17.27 1.23 3.00
C HIS A 266 16.15 0.57 3.82
N ASN A 267 14.96 0.41 3.22
CA ASN A 267 13.78 -0.08 3.94
C ASN A 267 13.57 -1.59 3.85
N GLY A 268 14.59 -2.33 3.40
CA GLY A 268 14.51 -3.77 3.12
C GLY A 268 14.17 -4.10 1.66
N TYR A 269 13.57 -3.17 0.92
CA TYR A 269 13.20 -3.34 -0.51
C TYR A 269 13.98 -2.37 -1.41
N ASN A 270 14.10 -1.12 -1.00
CA ASN A 270 14.70 -0.05 -1.80
C ASN A 270 15.56 0.87 -0.94
N ALA A 271 16.54 1.50 -1.57
CA ALA A 271 17.15 2.72 -1.06
C ALA A 271 16.12 3.86 -1.12
N ILE A 272 15.97 4.63 -0.05
CA ILE A 272 14.93 5.64 0.10
C ILE A 272 15.45 6.93 0.71
N ILE A 273 14.81 8.05 0.35
CA ILE A 273 14.82 9.25 1.20
C ILE A 273 13.70 9.05 2.23
N ALA A 274 14.06 8.54 3.40
CA ALA A 274 13.10 8.18 4.44
C ALA A 274 12.47 9.40 5.10
N TYR A 275 13.26 10.45 5.35
CA TYR A 275 12.78 11.73 5.85
C TYR A 275 13.67 12.86 5.35
N ILE A 276 13.06 13.97 4.99
CA ILE A 276 13.75 15.21 4.63
C ILE A 276 12.97 16.41 5.17
N ALA A 277 13.65 17.36 5.78
CA ALA A 277 13.01 18.57 6.27
C ALA A 277 13.96 19.78 6.25
N VAL A 278 13.36 20.96 6.02
CA VAL A 278 13.94 22.26 6.31
C VAL A 278 13.26 22.84 7.52
N LEU A 279 14.03 23.33 8.49
CA LEU A 279 13.52 23.95 9.71
C LEU A 279 12.70 25.21 9.38
N PRO A 280 11.65 25.55 10.15
CA PRO A 280 10.69 26.61 9.83
C PRO A 280 11.32 27.93 9.44
N GLU A 281 12.30 28.42 10.19
CA GLU A 281 12.99 29.70 10.02
C GLU A 281 13.87 29.77 8.76
N HIS A 282 14.14 28.62 8.16
CA HIS A 282 14.97 28.49 6.96
C HIS A 282 14.18 28.13 5.70
N ARG A 283 12.85 27.93 5.80
CA ARG A 283 11.98 27.64 4.65
C ARG A 283 11.94 28.80 3.66
N GLY A 284 11.54 28.51 2.42
CA GLY A 284 11.46 29.51 1.36
C GLY A 284 12.80 29.92 0.72
N LYS A 285 13.94 29.47 1.24
CA LYS A 285 15.30 29.81 0.75
C LYS A 285 15.89 28.73 -0.17
N ARG A 286 15.11 27.73 -0.55
CA ARG A 286 15.51 26.58 -1.42
C ARG A 286 16.65 25.73 -0.86
N TYR A 287 16.89 25.74 0.44
CA TYR A 287 17.86 24.84 1.08
C TYR A 287 17.50 23.36 0.90
N VAL A 288 16.22 23.05 0.69
CA VAL A 288 15.77 21.69 0.41
C VAL A 288 16.46 21.08 -0.82
N ASP A 289 16.83 21.89 -1.82
CA ASP A 289 17.49 21.41 -3.03
C ASP A 289 18.91 20.87 -2.71
N ASP A 290 19.68 21.58 -1.89
CA ASP A 290 21.01 21.14 -1.44
C ASP A 290 20.91 19.91 -0.51
N ILE A 291 19.92 19.89 0.38
CA ILE A 291 19.70 18.81 1.33
C ILE A 291 19.29 17.52 0.62
N LEU A 292 18.39 17.62 -0.35
CA LEU A 292 17.97 16.48 -1.17
C LEU A 292 19.11 15.95 -2.05
N ALA A 293 19.87 16.85 -2.67
CA ALA A 293 21.04 16.48 -3.46
C ALA A 293 22.07 15.71 -2.62
N GLU A 294 22.35 16.14 -1.39
CA GLU A 294 23.25 15.41 -0.48
C GLU A 294 22.69 14.04 -0.10
N GLY A 295 21.41 13.93 0.26
CA GLY A 295 20.78 12.64 0.55
C GLY A 295 20.85 11.67 -0.63
N THR A 296 20.56 12.16 -1.83
CA THR A 296 20.67 11.37 -3.07
C THR A 296 22.11 10.95 -3.34
N ARG A 297 23.09 11.83 -3.12
CA ARG A 297 24.51 11.56 -3.29
C ARG A 297 25.01 10.47 -2.33
N VAL A 298 24.56 10.49 -1.08
CA VAL A 298 24.89 9.44 -0.09
C VAL A 298 24.43 8.09 -0.59
N LEU A 299 23.20 7.98 -1.08
CA LEU A 299 22.64 6.72 -1.60
C LEU A 299 23.29 6.30 -2.94
N ALA A 300 23.54 7.23 -3.83
CA ALA A 300 24.17 6.95 -5.14
C ALA A 300 25.54 6.28 -4.99
N ARG A 301 26.30 6.61 -3.93
CA ARG A 301 27.61 5.98 -3.61
C ARG A 301 27.47 4.52 -3.16
N GLN A 302 26.26 4.02 -2.91
CA GLN A 302 26.01 2.65 -2.47
C GLN A 302 25.76 1.66 -3.63
N ASN A 303 26.02 2.09 -4.87
CA ASN A 303 25.81 1.28 -6.09
C ASN A 303 24.39 0.70 -6.20
N ILE A 304 23.39 1.48 -5.88
CA ILE A 304 21.97 1.10 -5.87
C ILE A 304 21.34 1.28 -7.26
N PRO A 305 20.33 0.48 -7.62
CA PRO A 305 19.65 0.61 -8.92
C PRO A 305 18.69 1.81 -9.00
N ARG A 306 18.25 2.34 -7.86
CA ARG A 306 17.30 3.45 -7.76
C ARG A 306 17.21 3.99 -6.33
N VAL A 307 16.76 5.23 -6.19
CA VAL A 307 16.30 5.83 -4.92
C VAL A 307 14.81 6.09 -5.02
N ARG A 308 14.05 5.64 -4.03
CA ARG A 308 12.62 5.92 -3.91
C ARG A 308 12.36 7.02 -2.89
N ALA A 309 11.30 7.78 -3.12
CA ALA A 309 10.81 8.78 -2.18
C ALA A 309 9.28 8.90 -2.31
N SER A 310 8.67 9.49 -1.29
CA SER A 310 7.24 9.81 -1.30
C SER A 310 7.00 11.15 -0.65
N THR A 311 6.03 11.91 -1.16
CA THR A 311 5.52 13.13 -0.52
C THR A 311 4.04 13.28 -0.81
N ASP A 312 3.31 13.96 0.05
CA ASP A 312 1.89 14.19 -0.17
C ASP A 312 1.67 15.02 -1.44
N LEU A 313 0.64 14.72 -2.21
CA LEU A 313 0.28 15.47 -3.41
C LEU A 313 0.07 16.97 -3.08
N GLY A 314 -0.45 17.26 -1.89
CA GLY A 314 -0.64 18.63 -1.39
C GLY A 314 0.65 19.32 -0.89
N ASN A 315 1.78 18.60 -0.74
CA ASN A 315 3.07 19.18 -0.38
C ASN A 315 3.83 19.67 -1.62
N VAL A 316 3.22 20.65 -2.32
CA VAL A 316 3.72 21.20 -3.58
C VAL A 316 5.18 21.66 -3.50
N PRO A 317 5.66 22.36 -2.44
CA PRO A 317 7.06 22.75 -2.34
C PRO A 317 8.04 21.58 -2.38
N MET A 318 7.71 20.47 -1.71
CA MET A 318 8.55 19.27 -1.70
C MET A 318 8.48 18.53 -3.03
N ALA A 319 7.29 18.43 -3.64
CA ALA A 319 7.12 17.83 -4.97
C ALA A 319 8.01 18.52 -6.01
N HIS A 320 8.01 19.86 -6.06
CA HIS A 320 8.86 20.63 -6.94
C HIS A 320 10.37 20.49 -6.61
N ALA A 321 10.73 20.27 -5.34
CA ALA A 321 12.13 20.02 -4.99
C ALA A 321 12.62 18.68 -5.55
N PHE A 322 11.83 17.64 -5.45
CA PHE A 322 12.11 16.34 -6.06
C PHE A 322 12.21 16.43 -7.59
N GLU A 323 11.28 17.14 -8.24
CA GLU A 323 11.30 17.36 -9.68
C GLU A 323 12.60 18.03 -10.13
N ARG A 324 13.01 19.12 -9.46
CA ARG A 324 14.28 19.81 -9.76
C ARG A 324 15.51 18.95 -9.50
N ALA A 325 15.43 18.00 -8.57
CA ALA A 325 16.49 17.03 -8.31
C ALA A 325 16.50 15.86 -9.30
N GLY A 326 15.62 15.88 -10.32
CA GLY A 326 15.54 14.85 -11.36
C GLY A 326 14.83 13.56 -10.94
N TYR A 327 14.07 13.58 -9.84
CA TYR A 327 13.18 12.47 -9.51
C TYR A 327 11.97 12.47 -10.46
N ILE A 328 11.65 11.31 -10.99
CA ILE A 328 10.46 11.11 -11.82
C ILE A 328 9.29 10.64 -10.95
N ASP A 329 8.11 11.14 -11.27
CA ASP A 329 6.86 10.66 -10.73
C ASP A 329 6.46 9.35 -11.45
N PHE A 330 6.61 8.21 -10.77
CA PHE A 330 6.33 6.91 -11.36
C PHE A 330 4.99 6.31 -10.90
N GLY A 331 4.31 6.95 -9.95
CA GLY A 331 3.06 6.45 -9.41
C GLY A 331 2.44 7.36 -8.36
N ARG A 332 1.27 6.96 -7.93
CA ARG A 332 0.56 7.53 -6.78
C ARG A 332 0.39 6.47 -5.71
N GLU A 333 0.09 6.93 -4.52
CA GLU A 333 -0.33 6.10 -3.42
C GLU A 333 -1.59 6.69 -2.81
N ILE A 334 -2.65 5.89 -2.75
CA ILE A 334 -3.90 6.25 -2.07
C ILE A 334 -3.86 5.67 -0.67
N ASN A 335 -4.00 6.53 0.34
CA ASN A 335 -4.12 6.13 1.73
C ASN A 335 -5.54 6.38 2.22
N MET A 336 -6.17 5.38 2.86
CA MET A 336 -7.49 5.49 3.48
C MET A 336 -7.47 4.99 4.91
N THR A 337 -8.23 5.63 5.80
CA THR A 337 -8.26 5.32 7.24
C THR A 337 -9.67 5.13 7.75
N TRP A 338 -9.84 4.38 8.85
CA TRP A 338 -11.09 4.15 9.57
C TRP A 338 -11.23 5.01 10.83
N THR A 339 -10.52 6.13 10.90
CA THR A 339 -10.47 7.05 12.07
C THR A 339 -11.15 8.38 11.78
#